data_50bd245667a777bc21356d8ca64ec135
#
_entry.id   50bd245667a777bc21356d8ca64ec135
#
_cell.length_a   1.000
_cell.length_b   1.000
_cell.length_c   1.000
_cell.angle_alpha   90.00
_cell.angle_beta   90.00
_cell.angle_gamma   90.00
#
_symmetry.space_group_name_H-M   'P 1'
#
loop_
_entity.id
_entity.type
_entity.pdbx_description
1 polymer ?
#
loop_
_entity_poly.entity_id
_entity_poly.type
_entity_poly.pdbx_seq_one_letter_code
_entity_poly.pdbx_strand_id
1 'polypeptide(L)'
;TLLYLMSGLLTPRNGRVTFYDTDVRRRLPVTLQDMFLVPEEFELPSISLVSYIELNSPFYPHFSKEDMMKYLHFFEMDLSTDLGALSMGQKKKVFMSFALATNTSLLLMDEPTNGLDIPGKSQFRKFIASGMSDERTIVISTHQVRDIDRILDHVLIMDNSRVLLDEPVGNICSKFLFVESDDRELTKTAIYTLPSVQGNFLMLPNTENEETEINLELLFGATLAEPEKIIQMFHPKTIEQ
;
A
#
# COMPACT_ATOMS: atom_id res chain seq x y z
N THR A 1 -1.71 -12.45 -3.07
CA THR A 1 -2.92 -13.12 -3.65
C THR A 1 -4.07 -12.13 -3.90
N LEU A 2 -4.47 -11.26 -2.94
CA LEU A 2 -5.60 -10.34 -3.12
C LEU A 2 -5.41 -9.42 -4.34
N LEU A 3 -4.25 -8.81 -4.49
CA LEU A 3 -3.94 -7.92 -5.62
C LEU A 3 -4.06 -8.64 -6.98
N TYR A 4 -3.70 -9.94 -7.03
CA TYR A 4 -3.85 -10.76 -8.25
C TYR A 4 -5.30 -11.08 -8.57
N LEU A 5 -6.17 -11.21 -7.55
CA LEU A 5 -7.62 -11.31 -7.74
C LEU A 5 -8.19 -9.98 -8.25
N MET A 6 -7.76 -8.85 -7.67
CA MET A 6 -8.20 -7.51 -8.08
C MET A 6 -7.79 -7.20 -9.52
N SER A 7 -6.60 -7.61 -9.95
CA SER A 7 -6.12 -7.42 -11.32
C SER A 7 -6.69 -8.43 -12.35
N GLY A 8 -7.50 -9.39 -11.92
CA GLY A 8 -8.04 -10.45 -12.78
C GLY A 8 -7.00 -11.46 -13.28
N LEU A 9 -5.81 -11.54 -12.66
CA LEU A 9 -4.81 -12.57 -12.92
C LEU A 9 -5.15 -13.89 -12.22
N LEU A 10 -5.90 -13.82 -11.12
CA LEU A 10 -6.47 -14.97 -10.46
C LEU A 10 -8.00 -14.87 -10.44
N THR A 11 -8.66 -16.05 -10.40
CA THR A 11 -10.11 -16.16 -10.32
C THR A 11 -10.52 -16.60 -8.91
N PRO A 12 -11.44 -15.88 -8.23
CA PRO A 12 -11.95 -16.32 -6.94
C PRO A 12 -12.78 -17.60 -7.08
N ARG A 13 -12.76 -18.49 -6.07
CA ARG A 13 -13.59 -19.69 -6.04
C ARG A 13 -15.08 -19.34 -5.99
N ASN A 14 -15.43 -18.32 -5.24
CA ASN A 14 -16.79 -17.81 -5.09
C ASN A 14 -16.77 -16.29 -5.15
N GLY A 15 -17.91 -15.69 -5.51
CA GLY A 15 -18.02 -14.26 -5.66
C GLY A 15 -17.44 -13.73 -6.99
N ARG A 16 -17.31 -12.43 -7.06
CA ARG A 16 -16.78 -11.72 -8.23
C ARG A 16 -15.99 -10.50 -7.79
N VAL A 17 -15.04 -10.09 -8.60
CA VAL A 17 -14.33 -8.82 -8.48
C VAL A 17 -14.69 -7.96 -9.68
N THR A 18 -15.10 -6.75 -9.44
CA THR A 18 -15.45 -5.79 -10.51
C THR A 18 -14.60 -4.52 -10.39
N PHE A 19 -14.27 -3.96 -11.53
CA PHE A 19 -13.64 -2.66 -11.68
C PHE A 19 -14.50 -1.84 -12.63
N TYR A 20 -15.05 -0.70 -12.16
CA TYR A 20 -16.09 0.08 -12.86
C TYR A 20 -17.21 -0.83 -13.42
N ASP A 21 -17.83 -1.62 -12.53
CA ASP A 21 -18.91 -2.57 -12.84
C ASP A 21 -18.55 -3.70 -13.82
N THR A 22 -17.34 -3.74 -14.33
CA THR A 22 -16.86 -4.78 -15.23
C THR A 22 -16.15 -5.89 -14.45
N ASP A 23 -16.57 -7.15 -14.65
CA ASP A 23 -15.89 -8.31 -14.07
C ASP A 23 -14.44 -8.38 -14.60
N VAL A 24 -13.47 -8.29 -13.69
CA VAL A 24 -12.03 -8.25 -14.04
C VAL A 24 -11.53 -9.51 -14.75
N ARG A 25 -12.23 -10.66 -14.58
CA ARG A 25 -11.92 -11.92 -15.27
C ARG A 25 -12.05 -11.81 -16.79
N ARG A 26 -12.87 -10.87 -17.27
CA ARG A 26 -13.06 -10.66 -18.71
C ARG A 26 -11.82 -10.07 -19.37
N ARG A 27 -10.91 -9.49 -18.60
CA ARG A 27 -9.65 -8.89 -19.03
C ARG A 27 -9.80 -8.01 -20.29
N LEU A 28 -10.84 -7.18 -20.28
CA LEU A 28 -11.12 -6.31 -21.42
C LEU A 28 -10.02 -5.24 -21.54
N PRO A 29 -9.61 -4.86 -22.75
CA PRO A 29 -8.61 -3.80 -22.96
C PRO A 29 -8.97 -2.50 -22.23
N VAL A 30 -10.25 -2.10 -22.25
CA VAL A 30 -10.74 -0.89 -21.54
C VAL A 30 -10.53 -0.97 -20.03
N THR A 31 -10.55 -2.16 -19.43
CA THR A 31 -10.28 -2.36 -18.00
C THR A 31 -8.77 -2.41 -17.75
N LEU A 32 -8.03 -3.15 -18.58
CA LEU A 32 -6.60 -3.37 -18.38
C LEU A 32 -5.75 -2.10 -18.61
N GLN A 33 -6.18 -1.22 -19.50
CA GLN A 33 -5.50 0.05 -19.77
C GLN A 33 -5.57 1.05 -18.60
N ASP A 34 -6.49 0.82 -17.65
CA ASP A 34 -6.74 1.71 -16.52
C ASP A 34 -6.42 1.07 -15.17
N MET A 35 -5.72 -0.06 -15.18
CA MET A 35 -5.12 -0.66 -13.99
C MET A 35 -3.69 -1.11 -14.26
N PHE A 36 -2.84 -1.03 -13.24
CA PHE A 36 -1.47 -1.53 -13.32
C PHE A 36 -1.12 -2.33 -12.06
N LEU A 37 -0.43 -3.46 -12.24
CA LEU A 37 0.09 -4.26 -11.13
C LEU A 37 1.62 -4.25 -11.16
N VAL A 38 2.23 -3.83 -10.07
CA VAL A 38 3.65 -4.03 -9.78
C VAL A 38 3.75 -5.23 -8.85
N PRO A 39 4.12 -6.42 -9.33
CA PRO A 39 4.29 -7.60 -8.48
C PRO A 39 5.57 -7.51 -7.67
N GLU A 40 5.68 -8.30 -6.61
CA GLU A 40 6.89 -8.38 -5.78
C GLU A 40 8.10 -8.85 -6.58
N GLU A 41 7.91 -9.92 -7.37
CA GLU A 41 8.93 -10.49 -8.26
C GLU A 41 8.51 -10.32 -9.72
N PHE A 42 9.42 -9.85 -10.55
CA PHE A 42 9.23 -9.66 -11.98
C PHE A 42 10.57 -9.64 -12.71
N GLU A 43 10.52 -9.85 -14.00
CA GLU A 43 11.66 -9.70 -14.89
C GLU A 43 11.41 -8.60 -15.94
N LEU A 44 12.43 -7.79 -16.17
CA LEU A 44 12.42 -6.84 -17.28
C LEU A 44 13.28 -7.39 -18.43
N PRO A 45 12.87 -7.18 -19.68
CA PRO A 45 13.65 -7.61 -20.84
C PRO A 45 14.98 -6.86 -20.91
N SER A 46 16.01 -7.50 -21.49
CA SER A 46 17.33 -6.88 -21.70
C SER A 46 17.29 -5.96 -22.93
N ILE A 47 16.63 -4.81 -22.79
CA ILE A 47 16.51 -3.75 -23.81
C ILE A 47 16.75 -2.39 -23.15
N SER A 48 16.93 -1.35 -23.96
CA SER A 48 17.03 0.02 -23.42
C SER A 48 15.72 0.46 -22.77
N LEU A 49 15.81 1.32 -21.75
CA LEU A 49 14.63 1.89 -21.11
C LEU A 49 13.74 2.65 -22.10
N VAL A 50 14.34 3.36 -23.06
CA VAL A 50 13.58 4.03 -24.15
C VAL A 50 12.74 3.03 -24.91
N SER A 51 13.36 1.91 -25.38
CA SER A 51 12.61 0.88 -26.10
C SER A 51 11.51 0.25 -25.26
N TYR A 52 11.76 0.04 -23.96
CA TYR A 52 10.74 -0.46 -23.03
C TYR A 52 9.53 0.48 -22.96
N ILE A 53 9.78 1.79 -22.82
CA ILE A 53 8.72 2.81 -22.77
C ILE A 53 7.94 2.84 -24.10
N GLU A 54 8.64 2.86 -25.24
CA GLU A 54 8.02 2.88 -26.58
C GLU A 54 7.11 1.67 -26.83
N LEU A 55 7.52 0.49 -26.37
CA LEU A 55 6.75 -0.74 -26.53
C LEU A 55 5.54 -0.84 -25.62
N ASN A 56 5.63 -0.30 -24.40
CA ASN A 56 4.60 -0.53 -23.37
C ASN A 56 3.67 0.67 -23.17
N SER A 57 4.13 1.91 -23.35
CA SER A 57 3.29 3.09 -23.12
C SER A 57 2.03 3.15 -24.00
N PRO A 58 2.00 2.62 -25.25
CA PRO A 58 0.77 2.67 -26.06
C PRO A 58 -0.42 1.88 -25.46
N PHE A 59 -0.18 0.97 -24.53
CA PHE A 59 -1.25 0.26 -23.82
C PHE A 59 -1.95 1.10 -22.75
N TYR A 60 -1.39 2.26 -22.39
CA TYR A 60 -1.88 3.14 -21.33
C TYR A 60 -2.19 4.54 -21.90
N PRO A 61 -3.47 4.85 -22.20
CA PRO A 61 -3.84 6.09 -22.88
C PRO A 61 -3.44 7.37 -22.13
N HIS A 62 -3.31 7.28 -20.80
CA HIS A 62 -2.93 8.41 -19.94
C HIS A 62 -1.43 8.44 -19.60
N PHE A 63 -0.62 7.63 -20.28
CA PHE A 63 0.82 7.59 -20.02
C PHE A 63 1.46 8.96 -20.27
N SER A 64 2.17 9.47 -19.27
CA SER A 64 2.88 10.75 -19.31
C SER A 64 4.40 10.53 -19.39
N LYS A 65 5.01 10.94 -20.49
CA LYS A 65 6.48 10.93 -20.62
C LYS A 65 7.13 11.92 -19.65
N GLU A 66 6.48 13.03 -19.37
CA GLU A 66 6.95 14.05 -18.44
C GLU A 66 7.00 13.48 -17.02
N ASP A 67 5.92 12.81 -16.58
CA ASP A 67 5.88 12.14 -15.28
C ASP A 67 6.92 11.02 -15.20
N MET A 68 7.10 10.23 -16.26
CA MET A 68 8.14 9.20 -16.30
C MET A 68 9.53 9.79 -16.03
N MET A 69 9.87 10.91 -16.69
CA MET A 69 11.14 11.61 -16.46
C MET A 69 11.27 12.12 -15.04
N LYS A 70 10.21 12.73 -14.50
CA LYS A 70 10.14 13.20 -13.11
C LYS A 70 10.38 12.05 -12.14
N TYR A 71 9.72 10.90 -12.34
CA TYR A 71 9.85 9.76 -11.46
C TYR A 71 11.22 9.09 -11.54
N LEU A 72 11.82 8.98 -12.71
CA LEU A 72 13.20 8.51 -12.84
C LEU A 72 14.19 9.41 -12.09
N HIS A 73 13.97 10.73 -12.12
CA HIS A 73 14.81 11.67 -11.41
C HIS A 73 14.79 11.46 -9.89
N PHE A 74 13.66 11.04 -9.29
CA PHE A 74 13.60 10.68 -7.86
C PHE A 74 14.58 9.56 -7.49
N PHE A 75 14.88 8.69 -8.43
CA PHE A 75 15.76 7.54 -8.23
C PHE A 75 17.14 7.72 -8.88
N GLU A 76 17.47 8.94 -9.32
CA GLU A 76 18.74 9.28 -9.97
C GLU A 76 19.04 8.37 -11.18
N MET A 77 18.00 8.08 -11.98
CA MET A 77 18.09 7.20 -13.15
C MET A 77 17.90 7.98 -14.45
N ASP A 78 18.52 7.49 -15.51
CA ASP A 78 18.55 8.11 -16.84
C ASP A 78 17.86 7.24 -17.89
N LEU A 79 17.27 7.85 -18.91
CA LEU A 79 16.65 7.15 -20.05
C LEU A 79 17.62 6.31 -20.86
N SER A 80 18.91 6.65 -20.87
CA SER A 80 19.94 5.87 -21.59
C SER A 80 20.23 4.52 -20.95
N THR A 81 19.61 4.22 -19.81
CA THR A 81 19.82 3.00 -19.02
C THR A 81 19.46 1.74 -19.82
N ASP A 82 20.35 0.74 -19.80
CA ASP A 82 20.07 -0.62 -20.26
C ASP A 82 19.45 -1.43 -19.10
N LEU A 83 18.22 -1.90 -19.30
CA LEU A 83 17.48 -2.67 -18.29
C LEU A 83 18.16 -4.01 -17.97
N GLY A 84 18.91 -4.58 -18.90
CA GLY A 84 19.67 -5.82 -18.70
C GLY A 84 20.83 -5.65 -17.69
N ALA A 85 21.41 -4.44 -17.61
CA ALA A 85 22.54 -4.14 -16.74
C ALA A 85 22.14 -3.75 -15.31
N LEU A 86 20.84 -3.53 -15.05
CA LEU A 86 20.35 -3.07 -13.76
C LEU A 86 20.33 -4.16 -12.69
N SER A 87 20.64 -3.77 -11.45
CA SER A 87 20.33 -4.59 -10.27
C SER A 87 18.80 -4.72 -10.09
N MET A 88 18.35 -5.71 -9.32
CA MET A 88 16.93 -5.93 -9.05
C MET A 88 16.28 -4.69 -8.42
N GLY A 89 16.94 -4.04 -7.46
CA GLY A 89 16.44 -2.80 -6.85
C GLY A 89 16.29 -1.65 -7.84
N GLN A 90 17.24 -1.50 -8.77
CA GLN A 90 17.14 -0.50 -9.84
C GLN A 90 16.03 -0.84 -10.85
N LYS A 91 15.88 -2.13 -11.24
CA LYS A 91 14.76 -2.58 -12.05
C LYS A 91 13.44 -2.25 -11.40
N LYS A 92 13.32 -2.45 -10.08
CA LYS A 92 12.12 -2.11 -9.31
C LYS A 92 11.81 -0.61 -9.36
N LYS A 93 12.81 0.24 -9.16
CA LYS A 93 12.68 1.70 -9.29
C LYS A 93 12.16 2.13 -10.66
N VAL A 94 12.75 1.60 -11.74
CA VAL A 94 12.29 1.85 -13.12
C VAL A 94 10.85 1.39 -13.33
N PHE A 95 10.54 0.17 -12.90
CA PHE A 95 9.22 -0.41 -13.12
C PHE A 95 8.12 0.34 -12.37
N MET A 96 8.39 0.76 -11.13
CA MET A 96 7.50 1.63 -10.37
C MET A 96 7.34 3.02 -11.01
N SER A 97 8.43 3.59 -11.56
CA SER A 97 8.37 4.86 -12.29
C SER A 97 7.47 4.76 -13.53
N PHE A 98 7.59 3.67 -14.28
CA PHE A 98 6.71 3.39 -15.42
C PHE A 98 5.25 3.23 -14.93
N ALA A 99 5.02 2.43 -13.89
CA ALA A 99 3.69 2.19 -13.32
C ALA A 99 2.99 3.48 -12.90
N LEU A 100 3.69 4.39 -12.21
CA LEU A 100 3.13 5.69 -11.85
C LEU A 100 2.87 6.58 -13.07
N ALA A 101 3.77 6.55 -14.07
CA ALA A 101 3.64 7.34 -15.29
C ALA A 101 2.50 6.85 -16.22
N THR A 102 1.96 5.64 -16.01
CA THR A 102 0.77 5.16 -16.75
C THR A 102 -0.46 5.99 -16.47
N ASN A 103 -0.51 6.68 -15.34
CA ASN A 103 -1.66 7.45 -14.86
C ASN A 103 -2.97 6.64 -14.85
N THR A 104 -2.87 5.33 -14.55
CA THR A 104 -4.03 4.44 -14.35
C THR A 104 -4.79 4.83 -13.08
N SER A 105 -6.10 4.68 -13.06
CA SER A 105 -6.93 4.96 -11.89
C SER A 105 -6.76 3.93 -10.77
N LEU A 106 -6.31 2.71 -11.09
CA LEU A 106 -6.00 1.68 -10.10
C LEU A 106 -4.54 1.20 -10.26
N LEU A 107 -3.72 1.49 -9.25
CA LEU A 107 -2.35 1.01 -9.16
C LEU A 107 -2.22 0.05 -7.99
N LEU A 108 -1.84 -1.19 -8.29
CA LEU A 108 -1.63 -2.26 -7.32
C LEU A 108 -0.14 -2.51 -7.16
N MET A 109 0.38 -2.51 -5.94
CA MET A 109 1.80 -2.74 -5.65
C MET A 109 1.97 -3.83 -4.60
N ASP A 110 2.64 -4.93 -4.97
CA ASP A 110 2.92 -6.05 -4.06
C ASP A 110 4.35 -5.92 -3.53
N GLU A 111 4.49 -5.72 -2.22
CA GLU A 111 5.77 -5.53 -1.51
C GLU A 111 6.74 -4.56 -2.23
N PRO A 112 6.32 -3.33 -2.56
CA PRO A 112 7.12 -2.46 -3.41
C PRO A 112 8.44 -2.01 -2.80
N THR A 113 8.57 -2.01 -1.47
CA THR A 113 9.80 -1.61 -0.76
C THR A 113 10.77 -2.76 -0.54
N ASN A 114 10.37 -4.02 -0.80
CA ASN A 114 11.26 -5.16 -0.75
C ASN A 114 12.42 -5.02 -1.75
N GLY A 115 13.66 -5.22 -1.27
CA GLY A 115 14.86 -5.11 -2.10
C GLY A 115 15.33 -3.68 -2.37
N LEU A 116 14.65 -2.65 -1.82
CA LEU A 116 15.16 -1.29 -1.83
C LEU A 116 16.17 -1.09 -0.68
N ASP A 117 17.19 -0.31 -0.96
CA ASP A 117 18.13 0.20 0.04
C ASP A 117 17.46 1.28 0.94
N ILE A 118 18.11 1.63 2.06
CA ILE A 118 17.55 2.61 3.02
C ILE A 118 17.22 3.95 2.35
N PRO A 119 18.10 4.55 1.50
CA PRO A 119 17.76 5.73 0.74
C PRO A 119 16.55 5.53 -0.19
N GLY A 120 16.47 4.38 -0.88
CA GLY A 120 15.34 4.04 -1.76
C GLY A 120 14.01 3.97 -1.02
N LYS A 121 13.97 3.39 0.17
CA LYS A 121 12.78 3.37 1.04
C LYS A 121 12.35 4.78 1.46
N SER A 122 13.29 5.65 1.81
CA SER A 122 12.99 7.05 2.13
C SER A 122 12.46 7.81 0.92
N GLN A 123 13.03 7.57 -0.26
CA GLN A 123 12.57 8.16 -1.52
C GLN A 123 11.19 7.64 -1.93
N PHE A 124 10.88 6.36 -1.64
CA PHE A 124 9.62 5.71 -2.02
C PHE A 124 8.38 6.48 -1.52
N ARG A 125 8.36 6.96 -0.27
CA ARG A 125 7.23 7.74 0.25
C ARG A 125 6.99 9.04 -0.55
N LYS A 126 8.07 9.78 -0.83
CA LYS A 126 7.98 11.01 -1.65
C LYS A 126 7.54 10.69 -3.07
N PHE A 127 8.04 9.60 -3.62
CA PHE A 127 7.71 9.10 -4.94
C PHE A 127 6.21 8.77 -5.05
N ILE A 128 5.66 7.97 -4.13
CA ILE A 128 4.23 7.63 -4.10
C ILE A 128 3.39 8.90 -3.92
N ALA A 129 3.72 9.75 -2.95
CA ALA A 129 3.01 11.00 -2.71
C ALA A 129 2.98 11.92 -3.95
N SER A 130 4.03 11.91 -4.77
CA SER A 130 4.09 12.72 -6.00
C SER A 130 3.20 12.19 -7.14
N GLY A 131 2.77 10.93 -7.06
CA GLY A 131 1.87 10.28 -8.03
C GLY A 131 0.43 10.14 -7.54
N MET A 132 0.10 10.63 -6.33
CA MET A 132 -1.26 10.61 -5.80
C MET A 132 -2.13 11.68 -6.49
N SER A 133 -3.38 11.36 -6.72
CA SER A 133 -4.43 12.29 -7.17
C SER A 133 -5.80 11.78 -6.70
N ASP A 134 -6.80 12.64 -6.69
CA ASP A 134 -8.17 12.28 -6.30
C ASP A 134 -8.81 11.23 -7.22
N GLU A 135 -8.27 11.08 -8.43
CA GLU A 135 -8.76 10.14 -9.45
C GLU A 135 -8.05 8.78 -9.40
N ARG A 136 -7.05 8.63 -8.52
CA ARG A 136 -6.23 7.41 -8.47
C ARG A 136 -6.30 6.72 -7.12
N THR A 137 -6.54 5.42 -7.15
CA THR A 137 -6.39 4.53 -6.00
C THR A 137 -5.07 3.77 -6.11
N ILE A 138 -4.22 3.88 -5.08
CA ILE A 138 -2.99 3.12 -4.95
C ILE A 138 -3.17 2.12 -3.82
N VAL A 139 -3.14 0.82 -4.13
CA VAL A 139 -3.23 -0.26 -3.14
C VAL A 139 -1.85 -0.89 -2.97
N ILE A 140 -1.33 -0.85 -1.76
CA ILE A 140 -0.01 -1.40 -1.42
C ILE A 140 -0.19 -2.55 -0.45
N SER A 141 0.25 -3.76 -0.84
CA SER A 141 0.43 -4.85 0.12
C SER A 141 1.86 -4.82 0.66
N THR A 142 2.00 -4.91 1.97
CA THR A 142 3.32 -4.99 2.60
C THR A 142 3.25 -5.57 4.01
N HIS A 143 4.33 -6.24 4.42
CA HIS A 143 4.59 -6.59 5.81
C HIS A 143 5.59 -5.60 6.47
N GLN A 144 6.14 -4.63 5.72
CA GLN A 144 7.04 -3.59 6.19
C GLN A 144 6.29 -2.28 6.41
N VAL A 145 5.39 -2.29 7.40
CA VAL A 145 4.41 -1.21 7.63
C VAL A 145 5.05 0.16 7.92
N ARG A 146 6.24 0.20 8.51
CA ARG A 146 6.98 1.45 8.79
C ARG A 146 7.39 2.23 7.54
N ASP A 147 7.44 1.56 6.38
CA ASP A 147 7.84 2.23 5.15
C ASP A 147 6.72 3.09 4.55
N ILE A 148 5.45 2.91 4.99
CA ILE A 148 4.27 3.52 4.37
C ILE A 148 3.31 4.23 5.36
N ASP A 149 3.54 4.18 6.65
CA ASP A 149 2.64 4.66 7.72
C ASP A 149 2.12 6.10 7.54
N ARG A 150 2.92 6.97 6.91
CA ARG A 150 2.60 8.40 6.76
C ARG A 150 1.95 8.79 5.43
N ILE A 151 1.67 7.83 4.56
CA ILE A 151 1.09 8.09 3.24
C ILE A 151 -0.25 7.39 3.01
N LEU A 152 -0.77 6.72 4.03
CA LEU A 152 -2.01 5.97 3.97
C LEU A 152 -3.20 6.81 4.40
N ASP A 153 -4.31 6.63 3.70
CA ASP A 153 -5.63 7.14 4.07
C ASP A 153 -6.56 6.01 4.53
N HIS A 154 -6.25 4.75 4.20
CA HIS A 154 -7.05 3.58 4.52
C HIS A 154 -6.19 2.37 4.86
N VAL A 155 -6.64 1.53 5.79
CA VAL A 155 -5.95 0.31 6.23
C VAL A 155 -6.87 -0.90 6.12
N LEU A 156 -6.37 -1.93 5.41
CA LEU A 156 -6.97 -3.24 5.33
C LEU A 156 -6.03 -4.27 6.00
N ILE A 157 -6.46 -4.89 7.10
CA ILE A 157 -5.69 -5.97 7.75
C ILE A 157 -6.36 -7.30 7.45
N MET A 158 -5.56 -8.25 6.96
CA MET A 158 -6.00 -9.60 6.66
C MET A 158 -5.16 -10.63 7.40
N ASP A 159 -5.80 -11.66 7.91
CA ASP A 159 -5.15 -12.87 8.43
C ASP A 159 -5.95 -14.11 8.04
N ASN A 160 -5.25 -15.22 7.73
CA ASN A 160 -5.86 -16.50 7.36
C ASN A 160 -7.00 -16.38 6.33
N SER A 161 -6.80 -15.54 5.30
CA SER A 161 -7.78 -15.25 4.23
C SER A 161 -9.08 -14.58 4.71
N ARG A 162 -9.06 -13.94 5.87
CA ARG A 162 -10.17 -13.14 6.41
C ARG A 162 -9.74 -11.69 6.54
N VAL A 163 -10.66 -10.79 6.25
CA VAL A 163 -10.50 -9.37 6.57
C VAL A 163 -10.80 -9.21 8.06
N LEU A 164 -9.84 -8.70 8.82
CA LEU A 164 -9.95 -8.41 10.25
C LEU A 164 -10.24 -6.94 10.51
N LEU A 165 -9.75 -6.05 9.66
CA LEU A 165 -9.99 -4.61 9.73
C LEU A 165 -10.04 -4.05 8.31
N ASP A 166 -10.96 -3.11 8.07
CA ASP A 166 -11.14 -2.38 6.81
C ASP A 166 -11.66 -0.99 7.13
N GLU A 167 -10.75 -0.04 7.44
CA GLU A 167 -11.12 1.25 8.00
C GLU A 167 -10.23 2.40 7.50
N PRO A 168 -10.81 3.60 7.29
CA PRO A 168 -10.03 4.81 7.09
C PRO A 168 -9.14 5.14 8.30
N VAL A 169 -7.94 5.67 8.04
CA VAL A 169 -6.99 6.08 9.10
C VAL A 169 -7.64 7.07 10.08
N GLY A 170 -8.45 8.01 9.58
CA GLY A 170 -9.18 8.95 10.44
C GLY A 170 -10.14 8.26 11.43
N ASN A 171 -10.84 7.20 11.00
CA ASN A 171 -11.70 6.41 11.90
C ASN A 171 -10.87 5.65 12.93
N ILE A 172 -9.72 5.09 12.53
CA ILE A 172 -8.82 4.39 13.44
C ILE A 172 -8.32 5.34 14.52
N CYS A 173 -7.79 6.51 14.12
CA CYS A 173 -7.29 7.52 15.06
C CYS A 173 -8.39 8.14 15.94
N SER A 174 -9.64 8.16 15.51
CA SER A 174 -10.77 8.57 16.34
C SER A 174 -11.13 7.57 17.43
N LYS A 175 -10.78 6.29 17.27
CA LYS A 175 -11.05 5.22 18.23
C LYS A 175 -9.86 4.88 19.12
N PHE A 176 -8.65 5.05 18.58
CA PHE A 176 -7.41 4.64 19.22
C PHE A 176 -6.43 5.79 19.31
N LEU A 177 -5.82 5.94 20.47
CA LEU A 177 -4.70 6.81 20.75
C LEU A 177 -3.41 5.97 20.74
N PHE A 178 -2.42 6.41 19.98
CA PHE A 178 -1.11 5.76 19.89
C PHE A 178 -0.06 6.64 20.56
N VAL A 179 0.53 6.15 21.66
CA VAL A 179 1.51 6.90 22.44
C VAL A 179 2.70 6.02 22.82
N GLU A 180 3.86 6.64 23.08
CA GLU A 180 5.00 6.01 23.71
C GLU A 180 5.08 6.53 25.15
N SER A 181 5.12 5.63 26.15
CA SER A 181 5.14 5.99 27.56
C SER A 181 5.82 4.92 28.40
N ASP A 182 6.44 5.34 29.51
CA ASP A 182 6.95 4.49 30.59
C ASP A 182 5.99 4.39 31.80
N ASP A 183 4.85 5.09 31.73
CA ASP A 183 3.85 5.08 32.79
C ASP A 183 3.17 3.71 32.91
N ARG A 184 3.33 3.10 34.10
CA ARG A 184 2.76 1.80 34.41
C ARG A 184 1.22 1.81 34.53
N GLU A 185 0.63 2.92 34.93
CA GLU A 185 -0.84 3.01 35.03
C GLU A 185 -1.45 3.10 33.64
N LEU A 186 -0.89 3.90 32.74
CA LEU A 186 -1.30 3.91 31.34
C LEU A 186 -1.14 2.55 30.66
N THR A 187 -0.04 1.85 30.97
CA THR A 187 0.21 0.51 30.41
C THR A 187 -0.89 -0.49 30.82
N LYS A 188 -1.46 -0.39 32.02
CA LYS A 188 -2.54 -1.28 32.47
C LYS A 188 -3.88 -1.03 31.74
N THR A 189 -4.09 0.17 31.23
CA THR A 189 -5.31 0.55 30.51
C THR A 189 -5.20 0.34 28.99
N ALA A 190 -4.00 0.01 28.52
CA ALA A 190 -3.75 -0.18 27.10
C ALA A 190 -4.50 -1.40 26.54
N ILE A 191 -5.03 -1.24 25.33
CA ILE A 191 -5.62 -2.32 24.54
C ILE A 191 -4.53 -3.29 24.10
N TYR A 192 -3.38 -2.71 23.70
CA TYR A 192 -2.22 -3.47 23.25
C TYR A 192 -0.93 -2.70 23.54
N THR A 193 0.18 -3.41 23.74
CA THR A 193 1.48 -2.83 24.07
C THR A 193 2.59 -3.51 23.28
N LEU A 194 3.58 -2.73 22.85
CA LEU A 194 4.84 -3.22 22.32
C LEU A 194 6.02 -2.58 23.07
N PRO A 195 7.04 -3.34 23.48
CA PRO A 195 8.22 -2.77 24.12
C PRO A 195 8.94 -1.76 23.21
N SER A 196 9.41 -0.66 23.80
CA SER A 196 10.28 0.32 23.15
C SER A 196 11.57 0.54 23.97
N VAL A 197 12.50 1.33 23.42
CA VAL A 197 13.74 1.68 24.10
C VAL A 197 13.48 2.60 25.32
N GLN A 198 12.41 3.42 25.25
CA GLN A 198 12.08 4.43 26.25
C GLN A 198 10.82 4.08 27.07
N GLY A 199 10.41 2.80 27.05
CA GLY A 199 9.19 2.36 27.75
C GLY A 199 8.38 1.37 26.93
N ASN A 200 7.14 1.74 26.60
CA ASN A 200 6.26 0.93 25.74
C ASN A 200 5.53 1.83 24.74
N PHE A 201 5.34 1.32 23.52
CA PHE A 201 4.31 1.84 22.64
C PHE A 201 2.96 1.28 23.11
N LEU A 202 1.99 2.16 23.32
CA LEU A 202 0.68 1.85 23.86
C LEU A 202 -0.40 2.20 22.83
N MET A 203 -1.36 1.30 22.65
CA MET A 203 -2.62 1.56 21.97
C MET A 203 -3.71 1.67 23.01
N LEU A 204 -4.27 2.86 23.17
CA LEU A 204 -5.27 3.21 24.18
C LEU A 204 -6.62 3.52 23.50
N PRO A 205 -7.77 3.42 24.20
CA PRO A 205 -9.01 4.01 23.72
C PRO A 205 -8.89 5.54 23.63
N ASN A 206 -9.27 6.13 22.50
CA ASN A 206 -9.28 7.59 22.32
C ASN A 206 -10.64 8.16 22.73
N THR A 207 -10.84 8.36 24.04
CA THR A 207 -12.12 8.83 24.60
C THR A 207 -12.28 10.34 24.55
N GLU A 208 -11.19 11.08 24.48
CA GLU A 208 -11.17 12.56 24.44
C GLU A 208 -11.00 13.12 23.03
N ASN A 209 -10.93 12.22 22.02
CA ASN A 209 -10.69 12.57 20.63
C ASN A 209 -9.41 13.38 20.42
N GLU A 210 -8.35 12.95 21.11
CA GLU A 210 -7.02 13.52 20.99
C GLU A 210 -6.43 13.26 19.60
N GLU A 211 -5.63 14.21 19.11
CA GLU A 211 -4.91 14.05 17.86
C GLU A 211 -3.76 13.05 18.05
N THR A 212 -3.68 12.08 17.15
CA THR A 212 -2.68 11.01 17.20
C THR A 212 -2.23 10.59 15.80
N GLU A 213 -0.95 10.25 15.64
CA GLU A 213 -0.45 9.59 14.44
C GLU A 213 -0.66 8.07 14.58
N ILE A 214 -1.12 7.43 13.51
CA ILE A 214 -1.31 5.98 13.50
C ILE A 214 0.02 5.24 13.70
N ASN A 215 0.02 4.20 14.53
CA ASN A 215 1.11 3.24 14.61
C ASN A 215 0.63 1.89 14.06
N LEU A 216 1.00 1.60 12.82
CA LEU A 216 0.54 0.40 12.12
C LEU A 216 1.05 -0.90 12.76
N GLU A 217 2.22 -0.91 13.39
CA GLU A 217 2.72 -2.11 14.08
C GLU A 217 1.87 -2.44 15.31
N LEU A 218 1.52 -1.41 16.11
CA LEU A 218 0.61 -1.59 17.24
C LEU A 218 -0.77 -2.05 16.76
N LEU A 219 -1.32 -1.36 15.76
CA LEU A 219 -2.64 -1.70 15.20
C LEU A 219 -2.67 -3.13 14.67
N PHE A 220 -1.66 -3.52 13.90
CA PHE A 220 -1.54 -4.87 13.34
C PHE A 220 -1.44 -5.92 14.46
N GLY A 221 -0.53 -5.71 15.43
CA GLY A 221 -0.37 -6.60 16.56
C GLY A 221 -1.64 -6.74 17.40
N ALA A 222 -2.31 -5.62 17.71
CA ALA A 222 -3.58 -5.61 18.43
C ALA A 222 -4.68 -6.37 17.68
N THR A 223 -4.78 -6.13 16.37
CA THR A 223 -5.81 -6.76 15.50
C THR A 223 -5.63 -8.27 15.42
N LEU A 224 -4.37 -8.76 15.37
CA LEU A 224 -4.09 -10.20 15.36
C LEU A 224 -4.31 -10.85 16.74
N ALA A 225 -3.96 -10.15 17.82
CA ALA A 225 -4.09 -10.68 19.18
C ALA A 225 -5.55 -10.77 19.64
N GLU A 226 -6.35 -9.74 19.38
CA GLU A 226 -7.74 -9.61 19.84
C GLU A 226 -8.70 -9.14 18.71
N PRO A 227 -8.85 -9.89 17.62
CA PRO A 227 -9.58 -9.44 16.44
C PRO A 227 -11.03 -9.06 16.73
N GLU A 228 -11.73 -9.85 17.55
CA GLU A 228 -13.14 -9.59 17.88
C GLU A 228 -13.32 -8.28 18.68
N LYS A 229 -12.40 -7.97 19.58
CA LYS A 229 -12.42 -6.73 20.37
C LYS A 229 -12.19 -5.51 19.49
N ILE A 230 -11.23 -5.58 18.59
CA ILE A 230 -10.93 -4.49 17.65
C ILE A 230 -12.13 -4.26 16.72
N ILE A 231 -12.68 -5.33 16.10
CA ILE A 231 -13.84 -5.23 15.22
C ILE A 231 -15.05 -4.61 15.93
N GLN A 232 -15.31 -4.99 17.20
CA GLN A 232 -16.44 -4.47 17.97
C GLN A 232 -16.34 -2.96 18.27
N MET A 233 -15.14 -2.39 18.30
CA MET A 233 -14.96 -0.94 18.49
C MET A 233 -15.41 -0.13 17.28
N PHE A 234 -15.38 -0.71 16.08
CA PHE A 234 -15.89 -0.09 14.86
C PHE A 234 -17.35 -0.45 14.59
N HIS A 235 -17.72 -1.69 14.89
CA HIS A 235 -19.08 -2.22 14.66
C HIS A 235 -19.67 -2.71 16.00
N PRO A 236 -20.07 -1.80 16.90
CA PRO A 236 -20.71 -2.21 18.14
C PRO A 236 -21.97 -3.03 17.81
N LYS A 237 -22.05 -4.26 18.31
CA LYS A 237 -23.26 -5.08 18.17
C LYS A 237 -24.41 -4.27 18.77
N THR A 238 -25.37 -3.89 17.93
CA THR A 238 -26.64 -3.34 18.39
C THR A 238 -27.26 -4.41 19.27
N ILE A 239 -27.31 -4.17 20.58
CA ILE A 239 -28.08 -5.02 21.48
C ILE A 239 -29.53 -4.74 21.12
N GLU A 240 -30.12 -5.61 20.30
CA GLU A 240 -31.59 -5.65 20.17
C GLU A 240 -32.17 -5.97 21.55
N GLN A 241 -32.79 -4.98 22.14
CA GLN A 241 -33.61 -5.10 23.33
C GLN A 241 -34.95 -5.71 22.99
#